data_6e2167b1d09495fe92b38c4fae5c671e
#
_entry.id   6e2167b1d09495fe92b38c4fae5c671e
#
_cell.length_a   1.000
_cell.length_b   1.000
_cell.length_c   1.000
_cell.angle_alpha   90.00
_cell.angle_beta   90.00
_cell.angle_gamma   90.00
#
_symmetry.space_group_name_H-M   'P 1'
#
loop_
_entity.id
_entity.type
_entity.pdbx_description
1 polymer ?
#
loop_
_entity_poly.entity_id
_entity_poly.type
_entity_poly.pdbx_seq_one_letter_code
_entity_poly.pdbx_strand_id
1 'polypeptide(L)'
;LAERIVDTDALSMGNTAERLHDKFPNLTKERADKYALASQTKTAAAYAAGKIQPNLIPVAVRSAEQGWGVATVDEPPRPGTTMEALAGLKTPFRPGGRVTAGNSSGLNDGATAALLADEDAARAAGLKPKMRLVSFAFAGVEPEIMGYGPVPSTIKALKQANLKIEDIGAFEINEAFAVQVLAFLDHFGIDENDPRVNPAGGAIAVGHPLASSGIRLMLNLARTFEENPSIKYGITTMRIGLGMGGTVIWENLND
;
A
#
# COMPACT_ATOMS: atom_id res chain seq x y z
N LEU A 1 -8.67 -31.72 22.45
CA LEU A 1 -8.53 -31.23 21.07
C LEU A 1 -8.84 -29.74 21.11
N ALA A 2 -7.80 -28.89 20.97
CA ALA A 2 -8.03 -27.45 20.85
C ALA A 2 -8.92 -27.24 19.60
N GLU A 3 -10.10 -26.64 19.79
CA GLU A 3 -10.93 -26.16 18.69
C GLU A 3 -10.07 -25.20 17.86
N ARG A 4 -9.88 -25.50 16.58
CA ARG A 4 -9.22 -24.61 15.66
C ARG A 4 -10.13 -23.42 15.42
N ILE A 5 -9.79 -22.28 15.99
CA ILE A 5 -10.54 -21.02 15.80
C ILE A 5 -10.43 -20.54 14.35
N VAL A 6 -9.36 -20.88 13.65
CA VAL A 6 -9.13 -20.51 12.24
C VAL A 6 -8.50 -21.69 11.52
N ASP A 7 -8.97 -21.95 10.28
CA ASP A 7 -8.35 -22.92 9.38
C ASP A 7 -6.92 -22.45 9.04
N THR A 8 -5.95 -23.35 9.15
CA THR A 8 -4.55 -23.04 8.84
C THR A 8 -4.33 -22.61 7.40
N ASP A 9 -5.12 -23.14 6.46
CA ASP A 9 -5.07 -22.74 5.04
C ASP A 9 -5.58 -21.33 4.83
N ALA A 10 -6.50 -20.87 5.69
CA ALA A 10 -6.98 -19.50 5.69
C ALA A 10 -5.92 -18.46 6.15
N LEU A 11 -4.83 -18.92 6.76
CA LEU A 11 -3.73 -18.05 7.21
C LEU A 11 -2.69 -17.79 6.11
N SER A 12 -2.70 -18.53 5.03
CA SER A 12 -1.88 -18.22 3.86
C SER A 12 -2.35 -16.91 3.23
N MET A 13 -1.42 -15.96 3.07
CA MET A 13 -1.74 -14.61 2.58
C MET A 13 -2.47 -14.63 1.25
N GLY A 14 -2.01 -15.44 0.29
CA GLY A 14 -2.66 -15.56 -1.01
C GLY A 14 -4.05 -16.20 -0.94
N ASN A 15 -4.28 -17.18 -0.04
CA ASN A 15 -5.60 -17.75 0.15
C ASN A 15 -6.59 -16.70 0.72
N THR A 16 -6.15 -15.82 1.61
CA THR A 16 -7.03 -14.74 2.09
C THR A 16 -7.42 -13.78 0.97
N ALA A 17 -6.52 -13.52 0.01
CA ALA A 17 -6.81 -12.72 -1.17
C ALA A 17 -7.79 -13.45 -2.12
N GLU A 18 -7.63 -14.77 -2.31
CA GLU A 18 -8.60 -15.56 -3.08
C GLU A 18 -10.00 -15.54 -2.44
N ARG A 19 -10.10 -15.59 -1.11
CA ARG A 19 -11.38 -15.48 -0.39
C ARG A 19 -12.04 -14.12 -0.56
N LEU A 20 -11.26 -13.03 -0.71
CA LEU A 20 -11.83 -11.73 -1.09
C LEU A 20 -12.47 -11.75 -2.48
N HIS A 21 -11.82 -12.39 -3.44
CA HIS A 21 -12.41 -12.60 -4.75
C HIS A 21 -13.70 -13.41 -4.70
N ASP A 22 -13.80 -14.37 -3.78
CA ASP A 22 -15.02 -15.17 -3.60
C ASP A 22 -16.13 -14.37 -2.94
N LYS A 23 -15.78 -13.57 -1.91
CA LYS A 23 -16.72 -12.73 -1.20
C LYS A 23 -17.27 -11.58 -2.07
N PHE A 24 -16.47 -11.09 -3.01
CA PHE A 24 -16.80 -10.00 -3.92
C PHE A 24 -16.62 -10.44 -5.38
N PRO A 25 -17.62 -11.09 -5.99
CA PRO A 25 -17.49 -11.69 -7.34
C PRO A 25 -17.18 -10.68 -8.46
N ASN A 26 -17.52 -9.40 -8.26
CA ASN A 26 -17.19 -8.30 -9.18
C ASN A 26 -15.70 -7.97 -9.20
N LEU A 27 -14.93 -8.40 -8.20
CA LEU A 27 -13.48 -8.28 -8.17
C LEU A 27 -12.86 -9.43 -8.98
N THR A 28 -12.87 -9.30 -10.29
CA THR A 28 -12.36 -10.32 -11.21
C THR A 28 -10.83 -10.32 -11.26
N LYS A 29 -10.22 -11.41 -11.76
CA LYS A 29 -8.78 -11.45 -12.05
C LYS A 29 -8.38 -10.32 -13.02
N GLU A 30 -9.18 -10.07 -14.04
CA GLU A 30 -8.92 -9.01 -15.02
C GLU A 30 -8.86 -7.62 -14.38
N ARG A 31 -9.78 -7.28 -13.45
CA ARG A 31 -9.71 -6.03 -12.70
C ARG A 31 -8.45 -5.95 -11.85
N ALA A 32 -8.10 -7.04 -11.16
CA ALA A 32 -6.88 -7.11 -10.36
C ALA A 32 -5.62 -6.93 -11.22
N ASP A 33 -5.57 -7.53 -12.40
CA ASP A 33 -4.46 -7.40 -13.33
C ASP A 33 -4.37 -5.97 -13.92
N LYS A 34 -5.49 -5.34 -14.25
CA LYS A 34 -5.55 -3.91 -14.68
C LYS A 34 -5.01 -2.98 -13.60
N TYR A 35 -5.42 -3.19 -12.34
CA TYR A 35 -4.91 -2.41 -11.22
C TYR A 35 -3.39 -2.60 -11.06
N ALA A 36 -2.90 -3.84 -11.17
CA ALA A 36 -1.48 -4.14 -11.07
C ALA A 36 -0.67 -3.49 -12.21
N LEU A 37 -1.19 -3.50 -13.44
CA LEU A 37 -0.59 -2.80 -14.57
C LEU A 37 -0.54 -1.29 -14.30
N ALA A 38 -1.61 -0.70 -13.76
CA ALA A 38 -1.63 0.71 -13.40
C ALA A 38 -0.58 1.05 -12.33
N SER A 39 -0.39 0.20 -11.31
CA SER A 39 0.65 0.36 -10.29
C SER A 39 2.05 0.36 -10.91
N GLN A 40 2.36 -0.59 -11.79
CA GLN A 40 3.64 -0.63 -12.52
C GLN A 40 3.85 0.61 -13.39
N THR A 41 2.82 1.03 -14.11
CA THR A 41 2.88 2.21 -15.00
C THR A 41 3.11 3.50 -14.20
N LYS A 42 2.38 3.70 -13.11
CA LYS A 42 2.56 4.85 -12.20
C LYS A 42 3.96 4.87 -11.60
N THR A 43 4.47 3.72 -11.17
CA THR A 43 5.83 3.60 -10.62
C THR A 43 6.87 3.94 -11.68
N ALA A 44 6.76 3.41 -12.89
CA ALA A 44 7.68 3.73 -13.99
C ALA A 44 7.68 5.23 -14.33
N ALA A 45 6.50 5.86 -14.37
CA ALA A 45 6.37 7.29 -14.59
C ALA A 45 6.99 8.11 -13.46
N ALA A 46 6.81 7.70 -12.19
CA ALA A 46 7.40 8.36 -11.03
C ALA A 46 8.94 8.26 -11.02
N TYR A 47 9.50 7.11 -11.42
CA TYR A 47 10.94 6.96 -11.61
C TYR A 47 11.47 7.85 -12.75
N ALA A 48 10.79 7.86 -13.89
CA ALA A 48 11.18 8.69 -15.05
C ALA A 48 11.13 10.19 -14.72
N ALA A 49 10.19 10.61 -13.87
CA ALA A 49 10.07 11.98 -13.39
C ALA A 49 11.05 12.35 -12.25
N GLY A 50 11.90 11.41 -11.79
CA GLY A 50 12.84 11.64 -10.70
C GLY A 50 12.20 11.81 -9.32
N LYS A 51 10.97 11.34 -9.14
CA LYS A 51 10.20 11.54 -7.90
C LYS A 51 10.55 10.53 -6.80
N ILE A 52 11.06 9.36 -7.15
CA ILE A 52 11.36 8.29 -6.19
C ILE A 52 12.80 8.37 -5.69
N GLN A 53 13.75 8.64 -6.57
CA GLN A 53 15.17 8.63 -6.28
C GLN A 53 15.60 9.48 -5.07
N PRO A 54 15.05 10.70 -4.83
CA PRO A 54 15.43 11.50 -3.67
C PRO A 54 15.09 10.85 -2.31
N ASN A 55 14.21 9.86 -2.31
CA ASN A 55 13.78 9.14 -1.12
C ASN A 55 14.55 7.83 -0.89
N LEU A 56 15.38 7.41 -1.84
CA LEU A 56 16.17 6.20 -1.74
C LEU A 56 17.52 6.50 -1.10
N ILE A 57 17.84 5.77 -0.04
CA ILE A 57 19.14 5.84 0.62
C ILE A 57 20.02 4.77 -0.04
N PRO A 58 21.15 5.16 -0.66
CA PRO A 58 22.09 4.19 -1.24
C PRO A 58 22.60 3.20 -0.19
N VAL A 59 22.53 1.91 -0.50
CA VAL A 59 22.95 0.84 0.42
C VAL A 59 24.06 0.01 -0.20
N ALA A 60 25.10 -0.24 0.56
CA ALA A 60 26.14 -1.18 0.15
C ALA A 60 25.57 -2.61 0.10
N VAL A 61 25.68 -3.26 -1.04
CA VAL A 61 25.19 -4.62 -1.28
C VAL A 61 26.31 -5.49 -1.84
N ARG A 62 26.22 -6.78 -1.59
CA ARG A 62 27.16 -7.75 -2.14
C ARG A 62 26.39 -8.76 -3.00
N SER A 63 26.68 -8.78 -4.29
CA SER A 63 26.22 -9.85 -5.17
C SER A 63 27.29 -10.96 -5.31
N ALA A 64 26.82 -12.17 -5.61
CA ALA A 64 27.72 -13.29 -5.86
C ALA A 64 28.57 -13.10 -7.12
N GLU A 65 28.04 -12.38 -8.13
CA GLU A 65 28.65 -12.21 -9.44
C GLU A 65 29.56 -10.98 -9.51
N GLN A 66 29.17 -9.87 -8.88
CA GLN A 66 29.84 -8.56 -9.04
C GLN A 66 30.62 -8.12 -7.78
N GLY A 67 30.56 -8.89 -6.69
CA GLY A 67 31.15 -8.48 -5.42
C GLY A 67 30.41 -7.32 -4.74
N TRP A 68 31.11 -6.38 -4.13
CA TRP A 68 30.53 -5.22 -3.48
C TRP A 68 30.12 -4.16 -4.49
N GLY A 69 28.91 -3.64 -4.32
CA GLY A 69 28.32 -2.55 -5.10
C GLY A 69 27.43 -1.65 -4.25
N VAL A 70 26.73 -0.73 -4.88
CA VAL A 70 25.75 0.18 -4.22
C VAL A 70 24.40 0.04 -4.92
N ALA A 71 23.38 -0.34 -4.16
CA ALA A 71 22.00 -0.31 -4.63
C ALA A 71 21.44 1.12 -4.50
N THR A 72 20.92 1.65 -5.58
CA THR A 72 20.36 3.01 -5.69
C THR A 72 18.93 3.04 -6.27
N VAL A 73 18.40 1.86 -6.61
CA VAL A 73 17.07 1.68 -7.19
C VAL A 73 16.39 0.45 -6.60
N ASP A 74 15.07 0.43 -6.60
CA ASP A 74 14.33 -0.77 -6.26
C ASP A 74 14.43 -1.82 -7.37
N GLU A 75 14.60 -3.09 -7.02
CA GLU A 75 14.74 -4.21 -7.98
C GLU A 75 13.41 -4.72 -8.56
N PRO A 76 12.27 -4.69 -7.82
CA PRO A 76 11.00 -5.29 -8.25
C PRO A 76 10.31 -4.61 -9.44
N PRO A 77 10.44 -3.31 -9.72
CA PRO A 77 9.68 -2.64 -10.78
C PRO A 77 9.86 -3.29 -12.15
N ARG A 78 8.74 -3.46 -12.87
CA ARG A 78 8.70 -4.08 -14.20
C ARG A 78 7.97 -3.18 -15.19
N PRO A 79 8.62 -2.14 -15.72
CA PRO A 79 8.00 -1.14 -16.59
C PRO A 79 7.45 -1.71 -17.90
N GLY A 80 7.92 -2.90 -18.32
CA GLY A 80 7.44 -3.61 -19.52
C GLY A 80 6.25 -4.54 -19.29
N THR A 81 5.55 -4.43 -18.13
CA THR A 81 4.38 -5.27 -17.85
C THR A 81 3.25 -4.99 -18.84
N THR A 82 2.59 -6.06 -19.33
CA THR A 82 1.42 -5.98 -20.21
C THR A 82 0.26 -6.81 -19.67
N MET A 83 -0.96 -6.53 -20.12
CA MET A 83 -2.14 -7.33 -19.73
C MET A 83 -2.02 -8.78 -20.17
N GLU A 84 -1.45 -9.05 -21.35
CA GLU A 84 -1.23 -10.42 -21.86
C GLU A 84 -0.28 -11.20 -20.96
N ALA A 85 0.81 -10.55 -20.51
CA ALA A 85 1.76 -11.17 -19.58
C ALA A 85 1.09 -11.49 -18.24
N LEU A 86 0.30 -10.57 -17.68
CA LEU A 86 -0.43 -10.77 -16.43
C LEU A 86 -1.48 -11.87 -16.55
N ALA A 87 -2.24 -11.89 -17.64
CA ALA A 87 -3.26 -12.90 -17.90
C ALA A 87 -2.70 -14.32 -17.92
N GLY A 88 -1.48 -14.49 -18.44
CA GLY A 88 -0.78 -15.78 -18.56
C GLY A 88 -0.12 -16.30 -17.27
N LEU A 89 -0.13 -15.51 -16.19
CA LEU A 89 0.52 -15.92 -14.93
C LEU A 89 -0.28 -17.02 -14.20
N LYS A 90 0.49 -17.94 -13.58
CA LYS A 90 -0.07 -19.02 -12.75
C LYS A 90 -0.75 -18.48 -11.51
N THR A 91 -1.77 -19.22 -11.05
CA THR A 91 -2.49 -18.99 -9.79
C THR A 91 -2.02 -19.99 -8.73
N PRO A 92 -0.93 -19.67 -7.98
CA PRO A 92 -0.22 -20.65 -7.15
C PRO A 92 -0.98 -21.05 -5.89
N PHE A 93 -1.97 -20.27 -5.45
CA PHE A 93 -2.66 -20.51 -4.19
C PHE A 93 -3.82 -21.50 -4.32
N ARG A 94 -4.45 -21.58 -5.51
CA ARG A 94 -5.44 -22.61 -5.82
C ARG A 94 -5.62 -22.79 -7.34
N PRO A 95 -6.00 -23.99 -7.81
CA PRO A 95 -6.36 -24.19 -9.20
C PRO A 95 -7.52 -23.29 -9.63
N GLY A 96 -7.40 -22.62 -10.79
CA GLY A 96 -8.42 -21.70 -11.28
C GLY A 96 -8.62 -20.45 -10.41
N GLY A 97 -7.64 -20.13 -9.56
CA GLY A 97 -7.64 -18.91 -8.74
C GLY A 97 -7.48 -17.63 -9.55
N ARG A 98 -7.41 -16.50 -8.85
CA ARG A 98 -7.31 -15.16 -9.44
C ARG A 98 -6.08 -14.39 -8.98
N VAL A 99 -5.44 -14.86 -7.91
CA VAL A 99 -4.23 -14.26 -7.33
C VAL A 99 -3.00 -14.82 -8.03
N THR A 100 -2.15 -13.92 -8.52
CA THR A 100 -0.91 -14.26 -9.24
C THR A 100 0.26 -13.42 -8.69
N ALA A 101 1.49 -13.80 -9.06
CA ALA A 101 2.66 -12.99 -8.75
C ALA A 101 2.60 -11.57 -9.36
N GLY A 102 1.83 -11.38 -10.44
CA GLY A 102 1.70 -10.08 -11.11
C GLY A 102 0.71 -9.12 -10.45
N ASN A 103 -0.29 -9.63 -9.73
CA ASN A 103 -1.29 -8.82 -9.02
C ASN A 103 -1.13 -8.86 -7.49
N SER A 104 0.08 -9.22 -7.05
CA SER A 104 0.51 -9.28 -5.65
C SER A 104 1.85 -8.58 -5.48
N SER A 105 2.12 -8.09 -4.28
CA SER A 105 3.45 -7.59 -3.93
C SER A 105 4.46 -8.73 -3.81
N GLY A 106 5.72 -8.45 -4.09
CA GLY A 106 6.84 -9.33 -3.78
C GLY A 106 7.15 -9.35 -2.28
N LEU A 107 7.86 -10.41 -1.85
CA LEU A 107 8.53 -10.45 -0.54
C LEU A 107 9.91 -9.80 -0.72
N ASN A 108 10.20 -8.77 0.06
CA ASN A 108 11.37 -7.93 -0.12
C ASN A 108 11.98 -7.57 1.23
N ASP A 109 13.26 -7.29 1.22
CA ASP A 109 13.94 -6.60 2.30
C ASP A 109 13.79 -5.08 2.13
N GLY A 110 13.80 -4.36 3.24
CA GLY A 110 13.72 -2.91 3.22
C GLY A 110 13.75 -2.31 4.61
N ALA A 111 14.25 -1.09 4.70
CA ALA A 111 14.26 -0.30 5.91
C ALA A 111 13.79 1.12 5.61
N THR A 112 13.04 1.70 6.54
CA THR A 112 12.58 3.07 6.48
C THR A 112 12.67 3.69 7.87
N ALA A 113 12.87 5.01 7.92
CA ALA A 113 12.88 5.76 9.16
C ALA A 113 12.03 7.02 9.03
N ALA A 114 11.37 7.40 10.12
CA ALA A 114 10.65 8.66 10.24
C ALA A 114 10.98 9.31 11.59
N LEU A 115 11.09 10.63 11.59
CA LEU A 115 11.22 11.40 12.81
C LEU A 115 9.84 11.92 13.21
N LEU A 116 9.40 11.55 14.39
CA LEU A 116 8.15 12.01 15.01
C LEU A 116 8.51 12.92 16.20
N ALA A 117 7.87 14.06 16.29
CA ALA A 117 8.05 14.99 17.38
C ALA A 117 6.70 15.69 17.69
N ASP A 118 6.55 16.18 18.90
CA ASP A 118 5.52 17.19 19.18
C ASP A 118 5.90 18.53 18.55
N GLU A 119 4.95 19.44 18.46
CA GLU A 119 5.12 20.72 17.77
C GLU A 119 6.20 21.58 18.42
N ASP A 120 6.28 21.61 19.75
CA ASP A 120 7.25 22.44 20.47
C ASP A 120 8.68 21.89 20.31
N ALA A 121 8.84 20.56 20.38
CA ALA A 121 10.14 19.91 20.13
C ALA A 121 10.59 20.10 18.67
N ALA A 122 9.70 19.99 17.71
CA ALA A 122 10.03 20.24 16.30
C ALA A 122 10.49 21.70 16.08
N ARG A 123 9.78 22.64 16.67
CA ARG A 123 10.13 24.08 16.61
C ARG A 123 11.48 24.36 17.30
N ALA A 124 11.70 23.80 18.48
CA ALA A 124 12.96 23.97 19.22
C ALA A 124 14.16 23.38 18.47
N ALA A 125 13.94 22.28 17.73
CA ALA A 125 14.97 21.65 16.89
C ALA A 125 15.14 22.30 15.50
N GLY A 126 14.37 23.35 15.17
CA GLY A 126 14.41 24.00 13.85
C GLY A 126 13.90 23.12 12.72
N LEU A 127 13.09 22.09 13.03
CA LEU A 127 12.53 21.18 12.05
C LEU A 127 11.28 21.76 11.41
N LYS A 128 11.07 21.44 10.13
CA LYS A 128 9.85 21.74 9.37
C LYS A 128 9.00 20.48 9.29
N PRO A 129 7.93 20.32 10.10
CA PRO A 129 7.03 19.19 9.97
C PRO A 129 6.35 19.19 8.60
N LYS A 130 6.23 18.03 7.97
CA LYS A 130 5.57 17.87 6.66
C LYS A 130 4.10 17.51 6.81
N MET A 131 3.78 16.78 7.85
CA MET A 131 2.44 16.26 8.13
C MET A 131 2.18 16.26 9.63
N ARG A 132 0.89 16.36 9.98
CA ARG A 132 0.41 16.18 11.35
C ARG A 132 -0.50 14.97 11.42
N LEU A 133 -0.31 14.11 12.42
CA LEU A 133 -1.22 13.02 12.71
C LEU A 133 -2.53 13.58 13.27
N VAL A 134 -3.64 13.32 12.58
CA VAL A 134 -4.99 13.76 12.98
C VAL A 134 -5.69 12.69 13.79
N SER A 135 -5.73 11.46 13.26
CA SER A 135 -6.31 10.31 13.94
C SER A 135 -5.71 9.02 13.43
N PHE A 136 -5.88 7.96 14.20
CA PHE A 136 -5.56 6.61 13.75
C PHE A 136 -6.54 5.61 14.34
N ALA A 137 -6.74 4.49 13.65
CA ALA A 137 -7.56 3.42 14.16
C ALA A 137 -7.09 2.05 13.66
N PHE A 138 -7.31 1.07 14.51
CA PHE A 138 -7.24 -0.34 14.15
C PHE A 138 -8.63 -0.95 14.24
N ALA A 139 -8.89 -1.94 13.37
CA ALA A 139 -10.13 -2.70 13.38
C ALA A 139 -9.87 -4.15 13.00
N GLY A 140 -10.68 -5.06 13.56
CA GLY A 140 -10.65 -6.48 13.25
C GLY A 140 -11.67 -6.86 12.18
N VAL A 141 -11.34 -7.88 11.42
CA VAL A 141 -12.22 -8.61 10.50
C VAL A 141 -11.94 -10.11 10.64
N GLU A 142 -12.76 -10.94 10.05
CA GLU A 142 -12.46 -12.38 9.98
C GLU A 142 -11.06 -12.58 9.37
N PRO A 143 -10.19 -13.41 9.97
CA PRO A 143 -8.82 -13.62 9.49
C PRO A 143 -8.73 -14.02 8.03
N GLU A 144 -9.70 -14.79 7.54
CA GLU A 144 -9.78 -15.29 6.18
C GLU A 144 -9.93 -14.20 5.11
N ILE A 145 -10.45 -13.04 5.51
CA ILE A 145 -10.66 -11.88 4.63
C ILE A 145 -9.88 -10.66 5.13
N MET A 146 -8.72 -10.87 5.74
CA MET A 146 -7.90 -9.80 6.33
C MET A 146 -7.63 -8.64 5.39
N GLY A 147 -7.64 -8.86 4.08
CA GLY A 147 -7.47 -7.81 3.08
C GLY A 147 -8.56 -6.73 3.13
N TYR A 148 -9.70 -7.00 3.76
CA TYR A 148 -10.78 -6.04 4.00
C TYR A 148 -10.57 -5.17 5.25
N GLY A 149 -9.59 -5.49 6.09
CA GLY A 149 -9.28 -4.77 7.33
C GLY A 149 -9.11 -3.25 7.20
N PRO A 150 -8.52 -2.71 6.11
CA PRO A 150 -8.45 -1.28 5.83
C PRO A 150 -9.80 -0.56 5.84
N VAL A 151 -10.88 -1.22 5.45
CA VAL A 151 -12.23 -0.62 5.39
C VAL A 151 -12.74 -0.22 6.78
N PRO A 152 -12.94 -1.14 7.74
CA PRO A 152 -13.44 -0.77 9.05
C PRO A 152 -12.45 0.10 9.84
N SER A 153 -11.13 -0.04 9.64
CA SER A 153 -10.17 0.86 10.28
C SER A 153 -10.27 2.30 9.75
N THR A 154 -10.51 2.47 8.44
CA THR A 154 -10.72 3.80 7.84
C THR A 154 -12.02 4.43 8.32
N ILE A 155 -13.13 3.69 8.34
CA ILE A 155 -14.41 4.17 8.90
C ILE A 155 -14.21 4.68 10.33
N LYS A 156 -13.49 3.91 11.15
CA LYS A 156 -13.24 4.27 12.55
C LYS A 156 -12.34 5.50 12.68
N ALA A 157 -11.28 5.61 11.87
CA ALA A 157 -10.37 6.75 11.88
C ALA A 157 -11.07 8.04 11.41
N LEU A 158 -11.87 7.97 10.34
CA LEU A 158 -12.68 9.09 9.85
C LEU A 158 -13.68 9.57 10.92
N LYS A 159 -14.37 8.65 11.58
CA LYS A 159 -15.29 8.98 12.68
C LYS A 159 -14.59 9.71 13.84
N GLN A 160 -13.39 9.26 14.22
CA GLN A 160 -12.61 9.88 15.28
C GLN A 160 -12.16 11.30 14.92
N ALA A 161 -11.86 11.52 13.64
CA ALA A 161 -11.45 12.83 13.11
C ALA A 161 -12.63 13.75 12.80
N ASN A 162 -13.87 13.26 12.89
CA ASN A 162 -15.07 13.95 12.39
C ASN A 162 -14.96 14.36 10.92
N LEU A 163 -14.38 13.48 10.10
CA LEU A 163 -14.19 13.64 8.66
C LEU A 163 -15.02 12.60 7.88
N LYS A 164 -15.26 12.90 6.61
CA LYS A 164 -15.85 12.00 5.63
C LYS A 164 -14.79 11.57 4.60
N ILE A 165 -15.08 10.53 3.82
CA ILE A 165 -14.15 10.05 2.79
C ILE A 165 -13.91 11.10 1.69
N GLU A 166 -14.90 11.95 1.44
CA GLU A 166 -14.82 13.04 0.46
C GLU A 166 -13.84 14.15 0.87
N ASP A 167 -13.54 14.28 2.17
CA ASP A 167 -12.58 15.25 2.69
C ASP A 167 -11.12 14.83 2.43
N ILE A 168 -10.92 13.59 1.97
CA ILE A 168 -9.60 13.00 1.75
C ILE A 168 -9.14 13.26 0.31
N GLY A 169 -8.08 14.03 0.18
CA GLY A 169 -7.50 14.41 -1.10
C GLY A 169 -6.36 13.50 -1.59
N ALA A 170 -5.86 12.57 -0.77
CA ALA A 170 -4.83 11.61 -1.16
C ALA A 170 -4.94 10.30 -0.38
N PHE A 171 -4.74 9.17 -1.06
CA PHE A 171 -4.81 7.83 -0.50
C PHE A 171 -3.52 7.06 -0.81
N GLU A 172 -2.80 6.67 0.22
CA GLU A 172 -1.69 5.71 0.14
C GLU A 172 -2.13 4.39 0.77
N ILE A 173 -2.56 3.48 -0.06
CA ILE A 173 -3.08 2.16 0.31
C ILE A 173 -2.02 1.11 0.01
N ASN A 174 -1.60 0.33 1.01
CA ASN A 174 -0.63 -0.73 0.76
C ASN A 174 -1.20 -1.79 -0.17
N GLU A 175 -0.48 -2.07 -1.27
CA GLU A 175 -0.90 -2.99 -2.33
C GLU A 175 -0.34 -4.40 -2.09
N ALA A 176 -0.65 -5.03 -0.96
CA ALA A 176 -0.22 -6.41 -0.77
C ALA A 176 -0.82 -7.36 -1.82
N PHE A 177 -2.07 -7.11 -2.21
CA PHE A 177 -2.79 -7.74 -3.32
C PHE A 177 -3.71 -6.71 -3.98
N ALA A 178 -3.79 -6.72 -5.30
CA ALA A 178 -4.67 -5.80 -6.04
C ALA A 178 -6.15 -5.91 -5.60
N VAL A 179 -6.65 -7.13 -5.39
CA VAL A 179 -8.04 -7.39 -4.95
C VAL A 179 -8.38 -6.68 -3.64
N GLN A 180 -7.43 -6.56 -2.74
CA GLN A 180 -7.60 -5.91 -1.45
C GLN A 180 -7.80 -4.40 -1.61
N VAL A 181 -7.02 -3.77 -2.50
CA VAL A 181 -7.18 -2.34 -2.81
C VAL A 181 -8.52 -2.11 -3.50
N LEU A 182 -8.87 -2.92 -4.47
CA LEU A 182 -10.16 -2.83 -5.18
C LEU A 182 -11.34 -3.00 -4.22
N ALA A 183 -11.27 -3.92 -3.24
CA ALA A 183 -12.30 -4.08 -2.23
C ALA A 183 -12.48 -2.81 -1.36
N PHE A 184 -11.39 -2.12 -1.05
CA PHE A 184 -11.43 -0.84 -0.36
C PHE A 184 -12.07 0.25 -1.23
N LEU A 185 -11.64 0.38 -2.47
CA LEU A 185 -12.14 1.39 -3.41
C LEU A 185 -13.64 1.20 -3.67
N ASP A 186 -14.08 -0.03 -3.96
CA ASP A 186 -15.49 -0.36 -4.20
C ASP A 186 -16.35 -0.03 -2.96
N HIS A 187 -15.84 -0.29 -1.74
CA HIS A 187 -16.58 0.02 -0.52
C HIS A 187 -16.86 1.52 -0.35
N PHE A 188 -15.89 2.36 -0.67
CA PHE A 188 -16.01 3.82 -0.55
C PHE A 188 -16.52 4.50 -1.83
N GLY A 189 -16.83 3.77 -2.89
CA GLY A 189 -17.28 4.33 -4.17
C GLY A 189 -16.20 5.15 -4.88
N ILE A 190 -14.92 4.79 -4.68
CA ILE A 190 -13.77 5.46 -5.31
C ILE A 190 -13.44 4.71 -6.60
N ASP A 191 -13.30 5.45 -7.71
CA ASP A 191 -12.91 4.86 -9.00
C ASP A 191 -11.48 4.26 -8.93
N GLU A 192 -11.27 3.10 -9.54
CA GLU A 192 -9.96 2.43 -9.55
C GLU A 192 -8.87 3.22 -10.29
N ASN A 193 -9.27 4.18 -11.13
CA ASN A 193 -8.37 5.10 -11.84
C ASN A 193 -8.28 6.48 -11.18
N ASP A 194 -8.87 6.66 -9.99
CA ASP A 194 -8.81 7.94 -9.28
C ASP A 194 -7.34 8.35 -9.05
N PRO A 195 -6.92 9.54 -9.54
CA PRO A 195 -5.54 9.99 -9.43
C PRO A 195 -5.07 10.23 -7.99
N ARG A 196 -6.00 10.32 -7.03
CA ARG A 196 -5.68 10.45 -5.60
C ARG A 196 -5.16 9.16 -4.99
N VAL A 197 -5.38 7.99 -5.65
CA VAL A 197 -5.02 6.66 -5.14
C VAL A 197 -3.63 6.26 -5.62
N ASN A 198 -2.71 6.07 -4.69
CA ASN A 198 -1.34 5.61 -4.97
C ASN A 198 -0.74 6.30 -6.21
N PRO A 199 -0.58 7.63 -6.20
CA PRO A 199 -0.22 8.39 -7.42
C PRO A 199 1.13 8.01 -8.01
N ALA A 200 2.05 7.47 -7.20
CA ALA A 200 3.36 6.98 -7.64
C ALA A 200 3.43 5.45 -7.79
N GLY A 201 2.28 4.76 -7.83
CA GLY A 201 2.23 3.31 -7.72
C GLY A 201 2.47 2.83 -6.30
N GLY A 202 2.68 1.53 -6.10
CA GLY A 202 2.80 0.98 -4.75
C GLY A 202 3.48 -0.38 -4.68
N ALA A 203 3.12 -1.15 -3.67
CA ALA A 203 3.81 -2.39 -3.31
C ALA A 203 3.81 -3.48 -4.39
N ILE A 204 2.84 -3.49 -5.28
CA ILE A 204 2.84 -4.43 -6.43
C ILE A 204 4.07 -4.18 -7.30
N ALA A 205 4.44 -2.91 -7.48
CA ALA A 205 5.59 -2.54 -8.29
C ALA A 205 6.91 -2.54 -7.51
N VAL A 206 6.95 -1.94 -6.30
CA VAL A 206 8.20 -1.73 -5.55
C VAL A 206 8.44 -2.74 -4.43
N GLY A 207 7.50 -3.66 -4.21
CA GLY A 207 7.59 -4.67 -3.14
C GLY A 207 6.98 -4.23 -1.81
N HIS A 208 6.90 -5.20 -0.88
CA HIS A 208 6.28 -5.03 0.43
C HIS A 208 7.17 -5.58 1.56
N PRO A 209 8.26 -4.89 1.91
CA PRO A 209 9.00 -5.22 3.11
C PRO A 209 8.16 -4.83 4.33
N LEU A 210 7.64 -5.84 5.05
CA LEU A 210 6.54 -5.72 6.01
C LEU A 210 6.74 -4.59 7.03
N ALA A 211 7.92 -4.53 7.67
CA ALA A 211 8.18 -3.56 8.72
C ALA A 211 8.38 -2.12 8.19
N SER A 212 8.77 -1.94 6.94
CA SER A 212 9.09 -0.64 6.36
C SER A 212 7.94 0.00 5.58
N SER A 213 7.00 -0.81 5.09
CA SER A 213 5.95 -0.33 4.18
C SER A 213 5.08 0.79 4.76
N GLY A 214 4.78 0.77 6.06
CA GLY A 214 3.98 1.82 6.70
C GLY A 214 4.63 3.20 6.57
N ILE A 215 5.92 3.29 6.88
CA ILE A 215 6.67 4.57 6.76
C ILE A 215 6.87 4.94 5.29
N ARG A 216 7.02 3.98 4.37
CA ARG A 216 7.04 4.27 2.94
C ARG A 216 5.73 4.93 2.46
N LEU A 217 4.56 4.45 2.89
CA LEU A 217 3.28 5.09 2.59
C LEU A 217 3.24 6.53 3.12
N MET A 218 3.74 6.77 4.35
CA MET A 218 3.84 8.12 4.91
C MET A 218 4.75 9.02 4.06
N LEU A 219 5.89 8.50 3.60
CA LEU A 219 6.83 9.23 2.76
C LEU A 219 6.21 9.61 1.40
N ASN A 220 5.49 8.67 0.78
CA ASN A 220 4.77 8.92 -0.47
C ASN A 220 3.70 10.00 -0.28
N LEU A 221 2.92 9.89 0.80
CA LEU A 221 1.88 10.87 1.12
C LEU A 221 2.48 12.26 1.37
N ALA A 222 3.59 12.34 2.12
CA ALA A 222 4.28 13.60 2.36
C ALA A 222 4.72 14.28 1.06
N ARG A 223 5.25 13.50 0.11
CA ARG A 223 5.59 14.01 -1.22
C ARG A 223 4.36 14.48 -2.00
N THR A 224 3.27 13.71 -1.96
CA THR A 224 2.02 14.11 -2.60
C THR A 224 1.51 15.45 -2.04
N PHE A 225 1.65 15.67 -0.75
CA PHE A 225 1.30 16.92 -0.10
C PHE A 225 2.23 18.09 -0.53
N GLU A 226 3.54 17.85 -0.61
CA GLU A 226 4.50 18.84 -1.12
C GLU A 226 4.21 19.26 -2.57
N GLU A 227 3.84 18.29 -3.42
CA GLU A 227 3.48 18.55 -4.81
C GLU A 227 2.11 19.23 -4.96
N ASN A 228 1.22 19.07 -3.98
CA ASN A 228 -0.15 19.56 -4.02
C ASN A 228 -0.56 20.20 -2.68
N PRO A 229 -0.10 21.40 -2.37
CA PRO A 229 -0.38 22.07 -1.10
C PRO A 229 -1.87 22.27 -0.80
N SER A 230 -2.72 22.31 -1.83
CA SER A 230 -4.18 22.45 -1.67
C SER A 230 -4.87 21.20 -1.06
N ILE A 231 -4.21 20.06 -1.05
CA ILE A 231 -4.73 18.86 -0.38
C ILE A 231 -4.58 19.04 1.13
N LYS A 232 -5.70 19.05 1.85
CA LYS A 232 -5.70 19.23 3.30
C LYS A 232 -5.47 17.94 4.06
N TYR A 233 -6.15 16.86 3.69
CA TYR A 233 -6.07 15.58 4.37
C TYR A 233 -5.72 14.43 3.43
N GLY A 234 -4.96 13.47 3.95
CA GLY A 234 -4.64 12.23 3.29
C GLY A 234 -4.66 11.04 4.24
N ILE A 235 -4.75 9.85 3.68
CA ILE A 235 -4.81 8.60 4.42
C ILE A 235 -3.62 7.71 4.04
N THR A 236 -3.00 7.09 5.05
CA THR A 236 -2.19 5.88 4.88
C THR A 236 -2.93 4.70 5.51
N THR A 237 -3.10 3.61 4.77
CA THR A 237 -3.80 2.43 5.26
C THR A 237 -3.19 1.13 4.77
N MET A 238 -3.28 0.09 5.61
CA MET A 238 -2.80 -1.24 5.28
C MET A 238 -3.58 -2.33 6.02
N ARG A 239 -3.63 -3.51 5.43
CA ARG A 239 -4.04 -4.71 6.15
C ARG A 239 -2.91 -5.18 7.08
N ILE A 240 -3.31 -5.87 8.14
CA ILE A 240 -2.43 -6.46 9.14
C ILE A 240 -2.80 -7.94 9.24
N GLY A 241 -1.82 -8.79 9.44
CA GLY A 241 -2.03 -10.24 9.56
C GLY A 241 -3.09 -10.61 10.59
N LEU A 242 -3.68 -11.80 10.42
CA LEU A 242 -4.69 -12.39 11.32
C LEU A 242 -6.02 -11.61 11.41
N GLY A 243 -6.39 -10.86 10.38
CA GLY A 243 -7.70 -10.22 10.30
C GLY A 243 -7.76 -8.83 10.90
N MET A 244 -6.74 -8.02 10.69
CA MET A 244 -6.73 -6.63 11.14
C MET A 244 -6.46 -5.65 10.01
N GLY A 245 -6.87 -4.41 10.20
CA GLY A 245 -6.48 -3.25 9.39
C GLY A 245 -6.07 -2.08 10.26
N GLY A 246 -5.18 -1.24 9.74
CA GLY A 246 -4.74 -0.01 10.36
C GLY A 246 -4.84 1.16 9.38
N THR A 247 -5.33 2.29 9.86
CA THR A 247 -5.47 3.53 9.08
C THR A 247 -5.00 4.70 9.91
N VAL A 248 -4.26 5.60 9.28
CA VAL A 248 -3.85 6.89 9.86
C VAL A 248 -4.30 8.01 8.93
N ILE A 249 -4.89 9.04 9.49
CA ILE A 249 -5.25 10.28 8.80
C ILE A 249 -4.22 11.34 9.12
N TRP A 250 -3.72 11.98 8.08
CA TRP A 250 -2.69 13.00 8.12
C TRP A 250 -3.23 14.32 7.61
N GLU A 251 -2.81 15.40 8.22
CA GLU A 251 -3.03 16.76 7.72
C GLU A 251 -1.75 17.28 7.09
N ASN A 252 -1.91 17.91 5.93
CA ASN A 252 -0.84 18.58 5.22
C ASN A 252 -0.42 19.85 5.96
N LEU A 253 0.87 20.01 6.19
CA LEU A 253 1.46 21.21 6.80
C LEU A 253 2.34 22.00 5.82
N ASN A 254 2.28 21.68 4.52
CA ASN A 254 2.97 22.44 3.49
C ASN A 254 2.06 23.59 3.04
N ASP A 255 2.60 24.82 3.08
CA ASP A 255 1.96 26.06 2.62
C ASP A 255 2.08 26.24 1.09
#